data_c876a5ebf18a3b7467b2aef5e1c8f3c7
#
_entry.id   c876a5ebf18a3b7467b2aef5e1c8f3c7
#
_cell.length_a   1.000
_cell.length_b   1.000
_cell.length_c   1.000
_cell.angle_alpha   90.00
_cell.angle_beta   90.00
_cell.angle_gamma   90.00
#
_symmetry.space_group_name_H-M   'P 1'
#
loop_
_entity.id
_entity.type
_entity.pdbx_description
1 polymer ?
#
loop_
_entity_poly.entity_id
_entity_poly.type
_entity_poly.pdbx_seq_one_letter_code
_entity_poly.pdbx_strand_id
1 'polypeptide(L)'
;MAVKRQTAAQTLEEVATWRPALEPVLQSFVPVFTAQEELAQALAGHPAVTEYALPPMTDERAEQGLSLLAGASFTGLAECLRQCAVRLVPLLAALEAVSPCQKALVTFANAGKAGDKRLEALMTAVASDDRAAVRRLAEAAKLPPDVLGFAGGFVVAPVLRALVHHVQPDSLTAEDAAPWNRDGGAWKHGYCPMCGALPSLGWLEKPGVDTKNPFLVAGGGKKHLHCGVCGADWKYRRGACPSCGAEGSKVLEILREAGVNHGERLEWCTSCKGYCPCVDLREREFVPDFDALPLGLMHLDMVAAHKKLRPLRVTFWNMSGDATARE
;
A
#
# COMPACT_ATOMS: atom_id res chain seq x y z
N MET A 1 4.84 -22.21 -14.73
CA MET A 1 5.33 -22.34 -13.33
C MET A 1 4.68 -21.28 -12.51
N ALA A 2 4.08 -21.61 -11.36
CA ALA A 2 3.56 -20.62 -10.43
C ALA A 2 4.69 -19.69 -9.99
N VAL A 3 4.45 -18.37 -10.07
CA VAL A 3 5.42 -17.36 -9.65
C VAL A 3 5.53 -17.44 -8.13
N LYS A 4 6.73 -17.74 -7.63
CA LYS A 4 6.98 -17.89 -6.18
C LYS A 4 6.98 -16.52 -5.53
N ARG A 5 6.05 -16.28 -4.59
CA ARG A 5 5.99 -15.05 -3.79
C ARG A 5 6.79 -15.18 -2.51
N GLN A 6 7.41 -14.10 -2.10
CA GLN A 6 8.04 -13.96 -0.79
C GLN A 6 7.01 -13.48 0.23
N THR A 7 7.19 -13.86 1.49
CA THR A 7 6.54 -13.22 2.64
C THR A 7 7.13 -11.84 2.89
N ALA A 8 6.47 -11.04 3.70
CA ALA A 8 7.00 -9.74 4.14
C ALA A 8 8.38 -9.89 4.81
N ALA A 9 8.55 -10.89 5.69
CA ALA A 9 9.82 -11.18 6.34
C ALA A 9 10.93 -11.50 5.33
N GLN A 10 10.68 -12.44 4.39
CA GLN A 10 11.64 -12.81 3.36
C GLN A 10 12.04 -11.62 2.48
N THR A 11 11.08 -10.75 2.15
CA THR A 11 11.36 -9.54 1.36
C THR A 11 12.29 -8.59 2.11
N LEU A 12 12.03 -8.32 3.39
CA LEU A 12 12.86 -7.41 4.18
C LEU A 12 14.25 -8.00 4.46
N GLU A 13 14.34 -9.30 4.72
CA GLU A 13 15.61 -10.01 4.90
C GLU A 13 16.46 -9.98 3.62
N GLU A 14 15.86 -10.22 2.47
CA GLU A 14 16.56 -10.14 1.17
C GLU A 14 17.10 -8.73 0.94
N VAL A 15 16.27 -7.68 1.14
CA VAL A 15 16.72 -6.29 1.01
C VAL A 15 17.83 -5.94 2.00
N ALA A 16 17.77 -6.43 3.23
CA ALA A 16 18.82 -6.23 4.23
C ALA A 16 20.18 -6.79 3.77
N THR A 17 20.19 -7.93 3.05
CA THR A 17 21.44 -8.48 2.49
C THR A 17 22.04 -7.57 1.42
N TRP A 18 21.20 -6.87 0.66
CA TRP A 18 21.67 -5.96 -0.39
C TRP A 18 22.03 -4.58 0.14
N ARG A 19 21.41 -4.17 1.26
CA ARG A 19 21.56 -2.86 1.89
C ARG A 19 21.77 -2.97 3.40
N PRO A 20 22.95 -3.41 3.84
CA PRO A 20 23.25 -3.60 5.27
C PRO A 20 23.02 -2.34 6.12
N ALA A 21 23.15 -1.15 5.53
CA ALA A 21 22.89 0.11 6.23
C ALA A 21 21.42 0.28 6.66
N LEU A 22 20.48 -0.39 5.99
CA LEU A 22 19.06 -0.38 6.33
C LEU A 22 18.67 -1.53 7.26
N GLU A 23 19.54 -2.53 7.45
CA GLU A 23 19.23 -3.73 8.20
C GLU A 23 18.58 -3.46 9.57
N PRO A 24 19.09 -2.56 10.45
CA PRO A 24 18.47 -2.33 11.76
C PRO A 24 17.02 -1.87 11.66
N VAL A 25 16.71 -1.00 10.69
CA VAL A 25 15.34 -0.53 10.49
C VAL A 25 14.47 -1.64 9.91
N LEU A 26 14.94 -2.35 8.89
CA LEU A 26 14.17 -3.44 8.26
C LEU A 26 13.85 -4.53 9.28
N GLN A 27 14.81 -4.95 10.09
CA GLN A 27 14.62 -5.96 11.13
C GLN A 27 13.62 -5.53 12.20
N SER A 28 13.57 -4.24 12.55
CA SER A 28 12.60 -3.74 13.54
C SER A 28 11.15 -3.83 13.04
N PHE A 29 10.93 -3.85 11.72
CA PHE A 29 9.60 -3.95 11.11
C PHE A 29 9.19 -5.37 10.69
N VAL A 30 10.10 -6.34 10.64
CA VAL A 30 9.78 -7.73 10.31
C VAL A 30 8.61 -8.27 11.15
N PRO A 31 8.60 -8.15 12.49
CA PRO A 31 7.49 -8.64 13.31
C PRO A 31 6.17 -7.94 13.01
N VAL A 32 6.22 -6.64 12.65
CA VAL A 32 5.02 -5.83 12.37
C VAL A 32 4.37 -6.28 11.06
N PHE A 33 5.14 -6.38 9.98
CA PHE A 33 4.61 -6.81 8.67
C PHE A 33 4.17 -8.28 8.69
N THR A 34 4.91 -9.17 9.37
CA THR A 34 4.50 -10.57 9.56
C THR A 34 3.15 -10.65 10.27
N ALA A 35 2.96 -9.89 11.36
CA ALA A 35 1.70 -9.87 12.07
C ALA A 35 0.56 -9.27 11.22
N GLN A 36 0.83 -8.29 10.36
CA GLN A 36 -0.17 -7.76 9.43
C GLN A 36 -0.61 -8.80 8.38
N GLU A 37 0.34 -9.55 7.82
CA GLU A 37 0.07 -10.63 6.86
C GLU A 37 -0.81 -11.71 7.49
N GLU A 38 -0.42 -12.22 8.68
CA GLU A 38 -1.17 -13.21 9.46
C GLU A 38 -2.59 -12.74 9.78
N LEU A 39 -2.73 -11.48 10.23
CA LEU A 39 -4.03 -10.89 10.56
C LEU A 39 -4.93 -10.74 9.32
N ALA A 40 -4.39 -10.27 8.20
CA ALA A 40 -5.15 -10.14 6.96
C ALA A 40 -5.69 -11.48 6.48
N GLN A 41 -4.86 -12.53 6.53
CA GLN A 41 -5.25 -13.91 6.19
C GLN A 41 -6.33 -14.44 7.14
N ALA A 42 -6.15 -14.26 8.45
CA ALA A 42 -7.13 -14.72 9.45
C ALA A 42 -8.48 -13.99 9.31
N LEU A 43 -8.44 -12.69 9.05
CA LEU A 43 -9.63 -11.85 8.91
C LEU A 43 -10.38 -12.09 7.60
N ALA A 44 -9.75 -12.59 6.56
CA ALA A 44 -10.42 -12.90 5.28
C ALA A 44 -11.60 -13.87 5.44
N GLY A 45 -11.54 -14.79 6.43
CA GLY A 45 -12.65 -15.70 6.79
C GLY A 45 -13.56 -15.21 7.93
N HIS A 46 -13.32 -14.02 8.48
CA HIS A 46 -14.11 -13.52 9.62
C HIS A 46 -15.51 -13.06 9.17
N PRO A 47 -16.61 -13.46 9.88
CA PRO A 47 -17.99 -13.13 9.47
C PRO A 47 -18.22 -11.65 9.18
N ALA A 48 -17.71 -10.74 10.03
CA ALA A 48 -17.88 -9.31 9.83
C ALA A 48 -17.20 -8.79 8.53
N VAL A 49 -16.20 -9.51 8.00
CA VAL A 49 -15.52 -9.20 6.74
C VAL A 49 -16.22 -9.88 5.57
N THR A 50 -16.57 -11.16 5.70
CA THR A 50 -17.21 -11.94 4.62
C THR A 50 -18.64 -11.45 4.32
N GLU A 51 -19.34 -10.94 5.32
CA GLU A 51 -20.70 -10.39 5.20
C GLU A 51 -20.70 -8.88 4.89
N TYR A 52 -19.52 -8.23 4.85
CA TYR A 52 -19.42 -6.81 4.56
C TYR A 52 -19.82 -6.54 3.09
N ALA A 53 -20.89 -5.78 2.90
CA ALA A 53 -21.45 -5.48 1.60
C ALA A 53 -20.59 -4.44 0.86
N LEU A 54 -19.69 -4.90 -0.01
CA LEU A 54 -18.99 -4.03 -0.96
C LEU A 54 -19.89 -3.81 -2.19
N PRO A 55 -19.98 -2.57 -2.70
CA PRO A 55 -20.66 -2.33 -3.96
C PRO A 55 -19.87 -3.00 -5.11
N PRO A 56 -20.54 -3.50 -6.16
CA PRO A 56 -19.85 -4.04 -7.32
C PRO A 56 -19.08 -2.93 -8.08
N MET A 57 -17.92 -3.26 -8.63
CA MET A 57 -17.24 -2.39 -9.58
C MET A 57 -17.90 -2.55 -10.95
N THR A 58 -18.87 -1.69 -11.24
CA THR A 58 -19.49 -1.60 -12.57
C THR A 58 -18.66 -0.71 -13.50
N ASP A 59 -18.84 -0.86 -14.82
CA ASP A 59 -18.16 0.00 -15.80
C ASP A 59 -18.51 1.48 -15.58
N GLU A 60 -19.79 1.78 -15.31
CA GLU A 60 -20.24 3.14 -15.00
C GLU A 60 -19.54 3.72 -13.77
N ARG A 61 -19.42 2.92 -12.69
CA ARG A 61 -18.70 3.34 -11.46
C ARG A 61 -17.22 3.59 -11.75
N ALA A 62 -16.61 2.73 -12.56
CA ALA A 62 -15.21 2.86 -12.94
C ALA A 62 -14.97 4.08 -13.85
N GLU A 63 -15.87 4.36 -14.81
CA GLU A 63 -15.80 5.55 -15.67
C GLU A 63 -15.94 6.85 -14.88
N GLN A 64 -16.80 6.85 -13.86
CA GLN A 64 -16.96 7.99 -12.93
C GLN A 64 -15.79 8.14 -11.96
N GLY A 65 -14.86 7.18 -11.90
CA GLY A 65 -13.73 7.20 -10.98
C GLY A 65 -14.10 6.97 -9.51
N LEU A 66 -15.23 6.29 -9.25
CA LEU A 66 -15.70 6.02 -7.89
C LEU A 66 -15.10 4.72 -7.36
N SER A 67 -14.13 4.82 -6.45
CA SER A 67 -13.55 3.66 -5.75
C SER A 67 -14.61 2.92 -4.92
N LEU A 68 -14.40 1.62 -4.65
CA LEU A 68 -15.39 0.78 -3.95
C LEU A 68 -15.69 1.27 -2.54
N LEU A 69 -14.69 1.79 -1.83
CA LEU A 69 -14.84 2.30 -0.46
C LEU A 69 -15.18 3.79 -0.39
N ALA A 70 -15.44 4.46 -1.53
CA ALA A 70 -15.88 5.85 -1.52
C ALA A 70 -17.22 5.99 -0.80
N GLY A 71 -17.24 6.75 0.30
CA GLY A 71 -18.43 6.92 1.14
C GLY A 71 -18.82 5.69 1.96
N ALA A 72 -17.98 4.66 2.07
CA ALA A 72 -18.28 3.46 2.84
C ALA A 72 -18.37 3.76 4.34
N SER A 73 -19.30 3.07 5.00
CA SER A 73 -19.39 3.02 6.47
C SER A 73 -18.77 1.72 6.96
N PHE A 74 -17.80 1.81 7.84
CA PHE A 74 -17.11 0.64 8.41
C PHE A 74 -17.75 0.15 9.72
N THR A 75 -19.03 0.44 9.92
CA THR A 75 -19.80 -0.04 11.06
C THR A 75 -19.80 -1.57 11.10
N GLY A 76 -19.54 -2.14 12.28
CA GLY A 76 -19.46 -3.59 12.48
C GLY A 76 -18.07 -4.19 12.35
N LEU A 77 -17.06 -3.43 11.90
CA LEU A 77 -15.68 -3.90 11.80
C LEU A 77 -14.80 -3.58 13.03
N ALA A 78 -15.37 -2.96 14.08
CA ALA A 78 -14.64 -2.55 15.27
C ALA A 78 -13.94 -3.72 15.98
N GLU A 79 -14.56 -4.91 16.02
CA GLU A 79 -13.94 -6.09 16.63
C GLU A 79 -12.69 -6.54 15.85
N CYS A 80 -12.75 -6.59 14.51
CA CYS A 80 -11.61 -6.92 13.67
C CYS A 80 -10.46 -5.90 13.88
N LEU A 81 -10.79 -4.61 13.96
CA LEU A 81 -9.81 -3.55 14.25
C LEU A 81 -9.20 -3.70 15.64
N ARG A 82 -9.98 -4.13 16.63
CA ARG A 82 -9.49 -4.36 17.98
C ARG A 82 -8.53 -5.55 18.04
N GLN A 83 -8.82 -6.64 17.33
CA GLN A 83 -7.92 -7.79 17.21
C GLN A 83 -6.58 -7.34 16.58
N CYS A 84 -6.63 -6.52 15.53
CA CYS A 84 -5.44 -5.92 14.94
C CYS A 84 -4.68 -5.05 15.94
N ALA A 85 -5.36 -4.18 16.67
CA ALA A 85 -4.74 -3.29 17.66
C ALA A 85 -4.07 -4.07 18.79
N VAL A 86 -4.73 -5.10 19.34
CA VAL A 86 -4.17 -5.96 20.39
C VAL A 86 -2.86 -6.62 19.96
N ARG A 87 -2.77 -7.04 18.69
CA ARG A 87 -1.58 -7.71 18.17
C ARG A 87 -0.49 -6.72 17.73
N LEU A 88 -0.85 -5.60 17.08
CA LEU A 88 0.11 -4.71 16.45
C LEU A 88 0.61 -3.58 17.36
N VAL A 89 -0.21 -3.03 18.26
CA VAL A 89 0.21 -1.93 19.12
C VAL A 89 1.43 -2.30 19.99
N PRO A 90 1.54 -3.49 20.61
CA PRO A 90 2.74 -3.88 21.34
C PRO A 90 3.99 -3.96 20.46
N LEU A 91 3.85 -4.45 19.22
CA LEU A 91 4.96 -4.54 18.26
C LEU A 91 5.43 -3.15 17.83
N LEU A 92 4.48 -2.25 17.51
CA LEU A 92 4.80 -0.86 17.16
C LEU A 92 5.41 -0.09 18.34
N ALA A 93 5.01 -0.40 19.56
CA ALA A 93 5.56 0.22 20.76
C ALA A 93 7.01 -0.20 21.07
N ALA A 94 7.54 -1.22 20.41
CA ALA A 94 8.97 -1.50 20.40
C ALA A 94 9.79 -0.42 19.67
N LEU A 95 9.15 0.37 18.80
CA LEU A 95 9.78 1.51 18.15
C LEU A 95 9.85 2.69 19.11
N GLU A 96 11.03 3.32 19.25
CA GLU A 96 11.29 4.40 20.19
C GLU A 96 10.27 5.55 20.09
N ALA A 97 9.91 5.94 18.87
CA ALA A 97 8.94 7.02 18.62
C ALA A 97 7.50 6.70 19.10
N VAL A 98 7.14 5.43 19.21
CA VAL A 98 5.78 4.96 19.58
C VAL A 98 5.72 4.56 21.05
N SER A 99 6.81 4.06 21.61
CA SER A 99 6.91 3.53 22.98
C SER A 99 6.25 4.42 24.04
N PRO A 100 6.47 5.76 24.08
CA PRO A 100 5.83 6.61 25.08
C PRO A 100 4.31 6.67 24.99
N CYS A 101 3.75 6.33 23.82
CA CYS A 101 2.32 6.42 23.52
C CYS A 101 1.58 5.09 23.67
N GLN A 102 2.26 3.98 23.97
CA GLN A 102 1.68 2.63 24.01
C GLN A 102 0.39 2.57 24.83
N LYS A 103 0.44 3.07 26.09
CA LYS A 103 -0.72 3.04 27.00
C LYS A 103 -1.92 3.81 26.44
N ALA A 104 -1.68 4.95 25.79
CA ALA A 104 -2.73 5.76 25.18
C ALA A 104 -3.31 5.09 23.94
N LEU A 105 -2.49 4.43 23.11
CA LEU A 105 -2.93 3.64 21.97
C LEU A 105 -3.79 2.44 22.39
N VAL A 106 -3.37 1.70 23.43
CA VAL A 106 -4.17 0.61 24.01
C VAL A 106 -5.51 1.15 24.53
N THR A 107 -5.50 2.29 25.22
CA THR A 107 -6.73 2.92 25.72
C THR A 107 -7.65 3.38 24.58
N PHE A 108 -7.08 3.89 23.50
CA PHE A 108 -7.82 4.27 22.30
C PHE A 108 -8.58 3.09 21.69
N ALA A 109 -7.97 1.91 21.65
CA ALA A 109 -8.52 0.68 21.09
C ALA A 109 -9.39 -0.13 22.08
N ASN A 110 -9.57 0.31 23.32
CA ASN A 110 -10.33 -0.42 24.34
C ASN A 110 -11.77 -0.73 23.90
N ALA A 111 -12.26 -1.88 24.40
CA ALA A 111 -13.61 -2.35 24.14
C ALA A 111 -14.71 -1.39 24.66
N GLY A 112 -15.89 -1.50 24.04
CA GLY A 112 -17.09 -0.76 24.38
C GLY A 112 -17.53 0.22 23.30
N LYS A 113 -18.78 0.64 23.33
CA LYS A 113 -19.41 1.49 22.28
C LYS A 113 -18.61 2.73 21.89
N ALA A 114 -17.93 3.37 22.84
CA ALA A 114 -17.08 4.53 22.54
C ALA A 114 -15.78 4.15 21.83
N GLY A 115 -15.17 3.00 22.18
CA GLY A 115 -14.02 2.44 21.51
C GLY A 115 -14.33 2.00 20.09
N ASP A 116 -15.46 1.31 19.91
CA ASP A 116 -15.91 0.86 18.59
C ASP A 116 -16.06 2.04 17.62
N LYS A 117 -16.75 3.11 18.06
CA LYS A 117 -16.91 4.32 17.26
C LYS A 117 -15.55 4.99 16.91
N ARG A 118 -14.58 4.98 17.84
CA ARG A 118 -13.26 5.54 17.58
C ARG A 118 -12.47 4.73 16.53
N LEU A 119 -12.54 3.40 16.64
CA LEU A 119 -11.87 2.50 15.68
C LEU A 119 -12.50 2.60 14.29
N GLU A 120 -13.84 2.61 14.19
CA GLU A 120 -14.55 2.80 12.92
C GLU A 120 -14.26 4.18 12.31
N ALA A 121 -14.21 5.24 13.12
CA ALA A 121 -13.83 6.57 12.66
C ALA A 121 -12.35 6.63 12.21
N LEU A 122 -11.44 5.95 12.91
CA LEU A 122 -10.04 5.83 12.49
C LEU A 122 -9.92 5.10 11.15
N MET A 123 -10.65 4.00 10.97
CA MET A 123 -10.67 3.27 9.70
C MET A 123 -11.17 4.15 8.57
N THR A 124 -12.25 4.90 8.79
CA THR A 124 -12.78 5.85 7.80
C THR A 124 -11.74 6.90 7.43
N ALA A 125 -11.09 7.51 8.42
CA ALA A 125 -10.08 8.53 8.21
C ALA A 125 -8.84 7.99 7.45
N VAL A 126 -8.37 6.79 7.80
CA VAL A 126 -7.23 6.15 7.13
C VAL A 126 -7.58 5.73 5.69
N ALA A 127 -8.76 5.13 5.49
CA ALA A 127 -9.19 4.68 4.16
C ALA A 127 -9.40 5.84 3.19
N SER A 128 -9.85 7.02 3.68
CA SER A 128 -10.07 8.22 2.87
C SER A 128 -8.87 9.20 2.83
N ASP A 129 -7.74 8.86 3.48
CA ASP A 129 -6.58 9.74 3.65
C ASP A 129 -6.93 11.10 4.31
N ASP A 130 -7.95 11.13 5.18
CA ASP A 130 -8.37 12.34 5.90
C ASP A 130 -7.48 12.59 7.12
N ARG A 131 -6.37 13.29 6.90
CA ARG A 131 -5.40 13.66 7.95
C ARG A 131 -6.02 14.59 9.00
N ALA A 132 -6.98 15.42 8.62
CA ALA A 132 -7.65 16.28 9.57
C ALA A 132 -8.54 15.48 10.53
N ALA A 133 -9.22 14.44 10.05
CA ALA A 133 -9.95 13.51 10.90
C ALA A 133 -9.03 12.74 11.85
N VAL A 134 -7.87 12.23 11.36
CA VAL A 134 -6.86 11.59 12.21
C VAL A 134 -6.38 12.55 13.31
N ARG A 135 -6.10 13.81 12.97
CA ARG A 135 -5.68 14.85 13.94
C ARG A 135 -6.75 15.05 15.01
N ARG A 136 -8.02 15.22 14.64
CA ARG A 136 -9.12 15.36 15.61
C ARG A 136 -9.25 14.15 16.55
N LEU A 137 -9.12 12.93 16.01
CA LEU A 137 -9.14 11.71 16.82
C LEU A 137 -7.95 11.64 17.79
N ALA A 138 -6.77 12.03 17.34
CA ALA A 138 -5.56 12.06 18.16
C ALA A 138 -5.67 13.08 19.31
N GLU A 139 -6.13 14.29 19.04
CA GLU A 139 -6.38 15.34 20.03
C GLU A 139 -7.35 14.87 21.10
N ALA A 140 -8.49 14.26 20.70
CA ALA A 140 -9.48 13.70 21.63
C ALA A 140 -8.90 12.57 22.50
N ALA A 141 -7.92 11.82 21.98
CA ALA A 141 -7.25 10.72 22.68
C ALA A 141 -5.98 11.16 23.42
N LYS A 142 -5.59 12.45 23.34
CA LYS A 142 -4.32 12.98 23.86
C LYS A 142 -3.10 12.24 23.31
N LEU A 143 -3.14 11.93 22.02
CA LEU A 143 -2.06 11.31 21.27
C LEU A 143 -1.45 12.32 20.31
N PRO A 144 -0.15 12.24 19.99
CA PRO A 144 0.41 12.95 18.85
C PRO A 144 -0.26 12.47 17.56
N PRO A 145 -0.69 13.39 16.67
CA PRO A 145 -1.37 13.02 15.42
C PRO A 145 -0.56 12.07 14.53
N ASP A 146 0.76 12.27 14.46
CA ASP A 146 1.64 11.42 13.65
C ASP A 146 1.73 10.01 14.21
N VAL A 147 1.75 9.85 15.54
CA VAL A 147 1.77 8.52 16.19
C VAL A 147 0.43 7.80 15.96
N LEU A 148 -0.71 8.48 16.11
CA LEU A 148 -2.00 7.85 15.82
C LEU A 148 -2.14 7.52 14.33
N GLY A 149 -1.72 8.40 13.44
CA GLY A 149 -1.73 8.15 11.99
C GLY A 149 -0.88 6.96 11.60
N PHE A 150 0.34 6.90 12.15
CA PHE A 150 1.26 5.79 11.94
C PHE A 150 0.69 4.46 12.46
N ALA A 151 0.41 4.37 13.75
CA ALA A 151 -0.10 3.15 14.35
C ALA A 151 -1.47 2.75 13.78
N GLY A 152 -2.33 3.74 13.52
CA GLY A 152 -3.64 3.54 12.90
C GLY A 152 -3.55 2.97 11.50
N GLY A 153 -2.60 3.43 10.67
CA GLY A 153 -2.33 2.86 9.36
C GLY A 153 -2.02 1.37 9.44
N PHE A 154 -1.13 0.97 10.34
CA PHE A 154 -0.79 -0.43 10.55
C PHE A 154 -1.96 -1.27 11.09
N VAL A 155 -2.76 -0.73 12.01
CA VAL A 155 -3.92 -1.43 12.60
C VAL A 155 -5.06 -1.60 11.60
N VAL A 156 -5.29 -0.63 10.74
CA VAL A 156 -6.39 -0.64 9.75
C VAL A 156 -6.05 -1.50 8.52
N ALA A 157 -4.80 -1.54 8.12
CA ALA A 157 -4.37 -2.22 6.89
C ALA A 157 -4.81 -3.70 6.80
N PRO A 158 -4.68 -4.56 7.83
CA PRO A 158 -5.10 -5.97 7.72
C PRO A 158 -6.61 -6.12 7.44
N VAL A 159 -7.46 -5.27 8.02
CA VAL A 159 -8.91 -5.30 7.77
C VAL A 159 -9.21 -4.89 6.33
N LEU A 160 -8.57 -3.82 5.83
CA LEU A 160 -8.73 -3.39 4.44
C LEU A 160 -8.23 -4.45 3.45
N ARG A 161 -7.09 -5.10 3.74
CA ARG A 161 -6.56 -6.19 2.91
C ARG A 161 -7.49 -7.39 2.89
N ALA A 162 -8.07 -7.74 4.02
CA ALA A 162 -9.07 -8.80 4.09
C ALA A 162 -10.31 -8.48 3.23
N LEU A 163 -10.79 -7.23 3.22
CA LEU A 163 -11.86 -6.79 2.32
C LEU A 163 -11.45 -6.85 0.84
N VAL A 164 -10.20 -6.46 0.52
CA VAL A 164 -9.67 -6.55 -0.86
C VAL A 164 -9.62 -8.00 -1.33
N HIS A 165 -9.24 -8.94 -0.47
CA HIS A 165 -9.13 -10.35 -0.81
C HIS A 165 -10.42 -10.94 -1.41
N HIS A 166 -11.60 -10.43 -1.02
CA HIS A 166 -12.89 -10.87 -1.58
C HIS A 166 -13.12 -10.42 -3.03
N VAL A 167 -12.52 -9.30 -3.45
CA VAL A 167 -12.69 -8.75 -4.79
C VAL A 167 -11.46 -8.93 -5.68
N GLN A 168 -10.33 -9.17 -5.06
CA GLN A 168 -9.03 -9.44 -5.70
C GLN A 168 -8.36 -10.59 -4.98
N PRO A 169 -8.74 -11.85 -5.26
CA PRO A 169 -8.02 -12.99 -4.72
C PRO A 169 -6.56 -12.97 -5.17
N ASP A 170 -5.67 -13.57 -4.39
CA ASP A 170 -4.20 -13.57 -4.60
C ASP A 170 -3.72 -14.23 -5.90
N SER A 171 -4.63 -14.55 -6.79
CA SER A 171 -4.33 -15.11 -8.10
C SER A 171 -3.89 -14.01 -9.07
N LEU A 172 -2.66 -14.15 -9.59
CA LEU A 172 -2.17 -13.37 -10.73
C LEU A 172 -2.67 -13.92 -12.07
N THR A 173 -3.59 -14.89 -12.06
CA THR A 173 -4.16 -15.46 -13.29
C THR A 173 -5.25 -14.56 -13.85
N ALA A 174 -5.37 -14.52 -15.19
CA ALA A 174 -6.33 -13.65 -15.87
C ALA A 174 -7.80 -14.02 -15.58
N GLU A 175 -8.08 -15.27 -15.19
CA GLU A 175 -9.43 -15.77 -14.94
C GLU A 175 -10.02 -15.26 -13.62
N ASP A 176 -9.16 -15.06 -12.60
CA ASP A 176 -9.53 -14.58 -11.27
C ASP A 176 -9.23 -13.09 -11.07
N ALA A 177 -8.92 -12.37 -12.14
CA ALA A 177 -8.55 -10.97 -12.05
C ALA A 177 -9.69 -10.13 -11.49
N ALA A 178 -9.36 -9.26 -10.51
CA ALA A 178 -10.29 -8.25 -10.03
C ALA A 178 -10.96 -7.50 -11.19
N PRO A 179 -12.21 -7.03 -11.04
CA PRO A 179 -12.96 -6.38 -12.12
C PRO A 179 -12.19 -5.28 -12.84
N TRP A 180 -11.33 -4.54 -12.12
CA TRP A 180 -10.50 -3.47 -12.69
C TRP A 180 -9.22 -3.96 -13.38
N ASN A 181 -8.87 -5.24 -13.25
CA ASN A 181 -7.70 -5.86 -13.89
C ASN A 181 -8.03 -6.67 -15.14
N ARG A 182 -9.32 -6.85 -15.45
CA ARG A 182 -9.76 -7.55 -16.66
C ARG A 182 -9.25 -6.83 -17.91
N ASP A 183 -8.98 -7.58 -18.97
CA ASP A 183 -8.63 -6.97 -20.25
C ASP A 183 -9.83 -6.16 -20.78
N GLY A 184 -9.58 -4.90 -21.12
CA GLY A 184 -10.63 -3.95 -21.46
C GLY A 184 -11.35 -3.30 -20.25
N GLY A 185 -10.95 -3.60 -19.01
CA GLY A 185 -11.55 -3.03 -17.82
C GLY A 185 -11.65 -1.50 -17.85
N ALA A 186 -12.76 -0.95 -17.33
CA ALA A 186 -13.08 0.47 -17.40
C ALA A 186 -12.22 1.34 -16.51
N TRP A 187 -11.55 0.79 -15.47
CA TRP A 187 -10.72 1.59 -14.57
C TRP A 187 -9.47 2.12 -15.25
N LYS A 188 -9.40 3.43 -15.46
CA LYS A 188 -8.28 4.13 -16.13
C LYS A 188 -7.54 5.10 -15.22
N HIS A 189 -7.96 5.21 -13.95
CA HIS A 189 -7.45 6.19 -13.01
C HIS A 189 -6.14 5.73 -12.36
N GLY A 190 -5.29 6.69 -11.99
CA GLY A 190 -4.00 6.44 -11.36
C GLY A 190 -4.08 6.18 -9.85
N TYR A 191 -5.26 6.30 -9.25
CA TYR A 191 -5.53 6.00 -7.85
C TYR A 191 -6.23 4.66 -7.68
N CYS A 192 -6.23 4.15 -6.46
CA CYS A 192 -6.68 2.81 -6.13
C CYS A 192 -8.20 2.62 -6.38
N PRO A 193 -8.62 1.60 -7.14
CA PRO A 193 -10.03 1.30 -7.38
C PRO A 193 -10.78 0.86 -6.12
N MET A 194 -10.07 0.38 -5.10
CA MET A 194 -10.67 -0.04 -3.83
C MET A 194 -10.86 1.14 -2.88
N CYS A 195 -9.81 1.87 -2.51
CA CYS A 195 -9.89 2.91 -1.48
C CYS A 195 -9.68 4.34 -1.97
N GLY A 196 -9.28 4.56 -3.23
CA GLY A 196 -9.04 5.90 -3.78
C GLY A 196 -7.65 6.49 -3.50
N ALA A 197 -6.79 5.80 -2.73
CA ALA A 197 -5.45 6.31 -2.43
C ALA A 197 -4.53 6.27 -3.67
N LEU A 198 -3.57 7.21 -3.74
CA LEU A 198 -2.49 7.13 -4.71
C LEU A 198 -1.55 5.95 -4.40
N PRO A 199 -0.87 5.39 -5.42
CA PRO A 199 -0.02 4.22 -5.25
C PRO A 199 1.22 4.52 -4.39
N SER A 200 1.64 3.53 -3.62
CA SER A 200 2.91 3.52 -2.89
C SER A 200 4.04 2.86 -3.68
N LEU A 201 3.70 2.00 -4.63
CA LEU A 201 4.64 1.23 -5.44
C LEU A 201 4.07 1.01 -6.85
N GLY A 202 4.92 1.04 -7.86
CA GLY A 202 4.62 0.50 -9.17
C GLY A 202 5.37 -0.82 -9.37
N TRP A 203 4.85 -1.71 -10.21
CA TRP A 203 5.59 -2.91 -10.59
C TRP A 203 5.32 -3.32 -12.03
N LEU A 204 6.32 -3.98 -12.64
CA LEU A 204 6.20 -4.55 -13.98
C LEU A 204 6.19 -6.06 -13.87
N GLU A 205 5.18 -6.67 -14.47
CA GLU A 205 5.08 -8.13 -14.51
C GLU A 205 6.16 -8.75 -15.40
N LYS A 206 6.49 -10.01 -15.12
CA LYS A 206 7.25 -10.84 -16.05
C LYS A 206 6.41 -11.04 -17.32
N PRO A 207 6.99 -10.92 -18.53
CA PRO A 207 6.26 -11.21 -19.74
C PRO A 207 5.79 -12.68 -19.70
N GLY A 208 4.50 -12.90 -19.92
CA GLY A 208 3.97 -14.24 -20.13
C GLY A 208 4.58 -14.81 -21.42
N VAL A 209 4.84 -16.11 -21.44
CA VAL A 209 5.16 -16.81 -22.67
C VAL A 209 3.88 -16.80 -23.51
N ASP A 210 3.92 -16.14 -24.69
CA ASP A 210 2.82 -16.24 -25.63
C ASP A 210 2.71 -17.68 -26.10
N THR A 211 1.68 -18.39 -25.63
CA THR A 211 1.47 -19.80 -25.98
C THR A 211 1.17 -20.00 -27.48
N LYS A 212 0.77 -18.93 -28.19
CA LYS A 212 0.50 -18.95 -29.63
C LYS A 212 1.73 -18.66 -30.47
N ASN A 213 2.71 -17.95 -29.93
CA ASN A 213 3.98 -17.67 -30.60
C ASN A 213 5.15 -17.55 -29.61
N PRO A 214 5.81 -18.68 -29.27
CA PRO A 214 6.93 -18.71 -28.31
C PRO A 214 8.12 -17.82 -28.71
N PHE A 215 8.21 -17.40 -29.97
CA PHE A 215 9.26 -16.52 -30.48
C PHE A 215 8.93 -15.03 -30.31
N LEU A 216 7.66 -14.69 -30.07
CA LEU A 216 7.26 -13.34 -29.71
C LEU A 216 7.39 -13.18 -28.18
N VAL A 217 8.59 -12.89 -27.73
CA VAL A 217 8.77 -12.34 -26.39
C VAL A 217 8.12 -10.95 -26.41
N ALA A 218 6.89 -10.88 -25.92
CA ALA A 218 6.14 -9.63 -25.83
C ALA A 218 7.00 -8.61 -25.07
N GLY A 219 7.45 -7.58 -25.77
CA GLY A 219 8.39 -6.60 -25.24
C GLY A 219 7.86 -5.87 -24.03
N GLY A 220 8.26 -6.31 -22.85
CA GLY A 220 8.06 -5.65 -21.58
C GLY A 220 6.69 -5.90 -20.92
N GLY A 221 6.67 -6.50 -19.74
CA GLY A 221 5.48 -6.84 -18.94
C GLY A 221 4.51 -5.66 -18.71
N LYS A 222 3.24 -5.95 -18.38
CA LYS A 222 2.24 -4.92 -18.05
C LYS A 222 2.69 -4.17 -16.78
N LYS A 223 2.33 -2.89 -16.70
CA LYS A 223 2.56 -2.09 -15.51
C LYS A 223 1.35 -2.20 -14.58
N HIS A 224 1.63 -2.38 -13.33
CA HIS A 224 0.67 -2.35 -12.24
C HIS A 224 1.07 -1.31 -11.22
N LEU A 225 0.10 -0.84 -10.47
CA LEU A 225 0.26 0.02 -9.31
C LEU A 225 -0.25 -0.73 -8.08
N HIS A 226 0.40 -0.52 -6.94
CA HIS A 226 0.08 -1.14 -5.67
C HIS A 226 -0.31 -0.08 -4.64
N CYS A 227 -1.35 -0.37 -3.87
CA CYS A 227 -1.86 0.49 -2.82
C CYS A 227 -1.35 0.05 -1.44
N GLY A 228 -0.40 0.75 -0.85
CA GLY A 228 0.08 0.46 0.50
C GLY A 228 -0.93 0.73 1.63
N VAL A 229 -2.16 1.17 1.32
CA VAL A 229 -3.24 1.34 2.32
C VAL A 229 -4.05 0.06 2.44
N CYS A 230 -4.52 -0.49 1.31
CA CYS A 230 -5.44 -1.62 1.29
C CYS A 230 -4.89 -2.87 0.59
N GLY A 231 -3.68 -2.84 0.05
CA GLY A 231 -3.04 -3.96 -0.62
C GLY A 231 -3.56 -4.27 -2.04
N ALA A 232 -4.48 -3.45 -2.59
CA ALA A 232 -5.00 -3.68 -3.93
C ALA A 232 -3.97 -3.37 -5.02
N ASP A 233 -3.94 -4.20 -6.06
CA ASP A 233 -3.15 -4.00 -7.27
C ASP A 233 -4.05 -3.70 -8.46
N TRP A 234 -3.65 -2.76 -9.35
CA TRP A 234 -4.39 -2.47 -10.58
C TRP A 234 -3.49 -2.17 -11.76
N LYS A 235 -3.95 -2.54 -12.95
CA LYS A 235 -3.25 -2.25 -14.20
C LYS A 235 -3.26 -0.75 -14.47
N TYR A 236 -2.12 -0.23 -14.94
CA TYR A 236 -2.01 1.17 -15.31
C TYR A 236 -1.17 1.36 -16.57
N ARG A 237 -1.43 2.45 -17.28
CA ARG A 237 -0.74 2.77 -18.54
C ARG A 237 0.73 3.07 -18.30
N ARG A 238 1.59 2.51 -19.12
CA ARG A 238 3.01 2.91 -19.15
C ARG A 238 3.14 4.32 -19.71
N GLY A 239 4.08 5.08 -19.17
CA GLY A 239 4.34 6.44 -19.65
C GLY A 239 3.31 7.48 -19.23
N ALA A 240 2.32 7.12 -18.39
CA ALA A 240 1.36 8.03 -17.81
C ALA A 240 1.62 8.25 -16.31
N CYS A 241 1.46 9.49 -15.85
CA CYS A 241 1.60 9.84 -14.44
C CYS A 241 0.32 9.48 -13.66
N PRO A 242 0.40 8.67 -12.57
CA PRO A 242 -0.77 8.32 -11.80
C PRO A 242 -1.44 9.50 -11.07
N SER A 243 -0.69 10.58 -10.78
CA SER A 243 -1.21 11.72 -10.05
C SER A 243 -1.89 12.76 -10.94
N CYS A 244 -1.20 13.24 -12.00
CA CYS A 244 -1.72 14.32 -12.82
C CYS A 244 -2.27 13.87 -14.18
N GLY A 245 -2.19 12.58 -14.50
CA GLY A 245 -2.69 12.02 -15.76
C GLY A 245 -1.89 12.38 -17.00
N ALA A 246 -0.85 13.22 -16.89
CA ALA A 246 0.02 13.55 -18.02
C ALA A 246 0.63 12.29 -18.62
N GLU A 247 0.67 12.21 -19.95
CA GLU A 247 1.20 11.06 -20.70
C GLU A 247 2.01 11.47 -21.90
N GLY A 248 2.93 10.60 -22.32
CA GLY A 248 3.81 10.82 -23.47
C GLY A 248 5.24 10.38 -23.22
N SER A 249 6.07 10.40 -24.28
CA SER A 249 7.43 9.83 -24.27
C SER A 249 8.43 10.50 -23.33
N LYS A 250 8.14 11.72 -22.85
CA LYS A 250 9.03 12.50 -21.96
C LYS A 250 8.39 12.89 -20.64
N VAL A 251 7.22 12.31 -20.33
CA VAL A 251 6.47 12.66 -19.12
C VAL A 251 7.00 11.95 -17.90
N LEU A 252 7.32 10.66 -18.02
CA LEU A 252 7.93 9.89 -16.95
C LEU A 252 9.41 9.68 -17.24
N GLU A 253 10.24 10.13 -16.31
CA GLU A 253 11.66 9.80 -16.26
C GLU A 253 11.91 8.69 -15.24
N ILE A 254 12.94 7.89 -15.53
CA ILE A 254 13.32 6.73 -14.72
C ILE A 254 14.73 6.97 -14.18
N LEU A 255 14.87 6.83 -12.88
CA LEU A 255 16.15 6.79 -12.20
C LEU A 255 16.40 5.36 -11.71
N ARG A 256 17.59 4.85 -11.98
CA ARG A 256 18.07 3.56 -11.49
C ARG A 256 19.43 3.75 -10.84
N GLU A 257 19.72 2.94 -9.84
CA GLU A 257 21.05 2.79 -9.31
C GLU A 257 21.98 2.18 -10.37
N ALA A 258 23.22 2.68 -10.46
CA ALA A 258 24.20 2.12 -11.37
C ALA A 258 24.68 0.75 -10.86
N GLY A 259 24.87 -0.20 -11.77
CA GLY A 259 25.26 -1.57 -11.44
C GLY A 259 24.06 -2.48 -11.15
N VAL A 260 24.18 -3.33 -10.14
CA VAL A 260 23.11 -4.25 -9.74
C VAL A 260 22.05 -3.49 -8.95
N ASN A 261 20.85 -3.40 -9.48
CA ASN A 261 19.75 -2.62 -8.91
C ASN A 261 18.52 -3.46 -8.55
N HIS A 262 18.59 -4.77 -8.67
CA HIS A 262 17.52 -5.72 -8.31
C HIS A 262 16.14 -5.39 -8.90
N GLY A 263 16.11 -4.77 -10.09
CA GLY A 263 14.89 -4.31 -10.74
C GLY A 263 14.27 -3.05 -10.12
N GLU A 264 14.92 -2.45 -9.13
CA GLU A 264 14.42 -1.28 -8.43
C GLU A 264 14.71 0.01 -9.22
N ARG A 265 13.73 0.90 -9.22
CA ARG A 265 13.83 2.19 -9.91
C ARG A 265 12.86 3.20 -9.33
N LEU A 266 13.16 4.46 -9.54
CA LEU A 266 12.27 5.58 -9.27
C LEU A 266 11.65 6.06 -10.59
N GLU A 267 10.34 6.10 -10.69
CA GLU A 267 9.63 6.75 -11.78
C GLU A 267 9.09 8.10 -11.30
N TRP A 268 9.40 9.19 -11.99
CA TRP A 268 8.93 10.51 -11.61
C TRP A 268 8.39 11.31 -12.80
N CYS A 269 7.40 12.15 -12.55
CA CYS A 269 6.73 12.95 -13.55
C CYS A 269 7.42 14.31 -13.74
N THR A 270 7.79 14.64 -14.98
CA THR A 270 8.41 15.92 -15.32
C THR A 270 7.46 17.10 -15.12
N SER A 271 6.15 16.88 -15.26
CA SER A 271 5.10 17.92 -15.13
C SER A 271 4.78 18.24 -13.67
N CYS A 272 4.36 17.25 -12.86
CA CYS A 272 3.93 17.50 -11.49
C CYS A 272 5.01 17.26 -10.43
N LYS A 273 6.19 16.73 -10.82
CA LYS A 273 7.28 16.35 -9.91
C LYS A 273 6.92 15.25 -8.90
N GLY A 274 5.80 14.57 -9.13
CA GLY A 274 5.41 13.41 -8.34
C GLY A 274 6.23 12.19 -8.71
N TYR A 275 6.63 11.37 -7.72
CA TYR A 275 7.37 10.13 -7.94
C TYR A 275 6.72 8.92 -7.26
N CYS A 276 6.99 7.76 -7.82
CA CYS A 276 6.61 6.47 -7.26
C CYS A 276 7.80 5.50 -7.41
N PRO A 277 8.24 4.81 -6.35
CA PRO A 277 9.14 3.68 -6.49
C PRO A 277 8.51 2.61 -7.38
N CYS A 278 9.31 1.90 -8.14
CA CYS A 278 8.84 0.84 -9.02
C CYS A 278 9.82 -0.32 -9.01
N VAL A 279 9.30 -1.55 -9.08
CA VAL A 279 10.10 -2.77 -9.21
C VAL A 279 9.79 -3.48 -10.53
N ASP A 280 10.84 -3.90 -11.21
CA ASP A 280 10.75 -4.69 -12.44
C ASP A 280 10.94 -6.17 -12.09
N LEU A 281 9.84 -6.93 -12.08
CA LEU A 281 9.88 -8.35 -11.72
C LEU A 281 10.66 -9.22 -12.73
N ARG A 282 10.97 -8.70 -13.92
CA ARG A 282 11.82 -9.40 -14.88
C ARG A 282 13.25 -9.57 -14.38
N GLU A 283 13.70 -8.66 -13.50
CA GLU A 283 15.03 -8.64 -12.91
C GLU A 283 15.06 -9.30 -11.51
N ARG A 284 13.96 -9.97 -11.09
CA ARG A 284 13.86 -10.69 -9.82
C ARG A 284 13.52 -12.16 -10.00
N GLU A 285 14.04 -13.01 -9.15
CA GLU A 285 13.67 -14.42 -9.11
C GLU A 285 12.29 -14.60 -8.51
N PHE A 286 12.03 -13.97 -7.37
CA PHE A 286 10.77 -14.04 -6.62
C PHE A 286 9.98 -12.72 -6.75
N VAL A 287 8.66 -12.80 -6.52
CA VAL A 287 7.83 -11.62 -6.34
C VAL A 287 7.92 -11.21 -4.88
N PRO A 288 8.42 -10.01 -4.56
CA PRO A 288 8.50 -9.53 -3.20
C PRO A 288 7.09 -9.25 -2.63
N ASP A 289 6.99 -9.15 -1.33
CA ASP A 289 5.82 -8.57 -0.68
C ASP A 289 5.77 -7.07 -0.98
N PHE A 290 4.69 -6.61 -1.63
CA PHE A 290 4.58 -5.22 -2.09
C PHE A 290 4.19 -4.24 -0.97
N ASP A 291 3.71 -4.73 0.16
CA ASP A 291 3.43 -3.91 1.33
C ASP A 291 4.70 -3.60 2.13
N ALA A 292 5.62 -4.57 2.22
CA ALA A 292 6.88 -4.43 2.94
C ALA A 292 7.99 -3.80 2.09
N LEU A 293 8.03 -4.11 0.78
CA LEU A 293 9.10 -3.64 -0.12
C LEU A 293 9.33 -2.12 -0.08
N PRO A 294 8.31 -1.24 -0.04
CA PRO A 294 8.54 0.21 0.00
C PRO A 294 9.44 0.67 1.14
N LEU A 295 9.41 0.00 2.30
CA LEU A 295 10.34 0.29 3.39
C LEU A 295 11.79 0.02 2.97
N GLY A 296 12.03 -1.04 2.21
CA GLY A 296 13.35 -1.38 1.65
C GLY A 296 13.83 -0.43 0.56
N LEU A 297 12.94 0.38 -0.01
CA LEU A 297 13.24 1.32 -1.10
C LEU A 297 13.54 2.76 -0.61
N MET A 298 13.72 2.98 0.69
CA MET A 298 14.02 4.31 1.27
C MET A 298 15.20 5.02 0.61
N HIS A 299 16.19 4.29 0.09
CA HIS A 299 17.31 4.88 -0.66
C HIS A 299 16.84 5.64 -1.91
N LEU A 300 15.76 5.18 -2.57
CA LEU A 300 15.15 5.89 -3.69
C LEU A 300 14.42 7.16 -3.23
N ASP A 301 13.79 7.11 -2.06
CA ASP A 301 13.15 8.29 -1.45
C ASP A 301 14.18 9.37 -1.11
N MET A 302 15.38 8.97 -0.61
CA MET A 302 16.49 9.90 -0.38
C MET A 302 16.95 10.58 -1.69
N VAL A 303 17.10 9.82 -2.77
CA VAL A 303 17.42 10.37 -4.10
C VAL A 303 16.34 11.34 -4.57
N ALA A 304 15.07 10.97 -4.38
CA ALA A 304 13.92 11.82 -4.73
C ALA A 304 13.93 13.14 -3.94
N ALA A 305 14.21 13.09 -2.65
CA ALA A 305 14.30 14.27 -1.79
C ALA A 305 15.40 15.24 -2.26
N HIS A 306 16.61 14.72 -2.60
CA HIS A 306 17.68 15.54 -3.18
C HIS A 306 17.27 16.22 -4.50
N LYS A 307 16.42 15.57 -5.29
CA LYS A 307 15.88 16.14 -6.54
C LYS A 307 14.63 17.01 -6.32
N LYS A 308 14.21 17.22 -5.06
CA LYS A 308 12.99 17.99 -4.69
C LYS A 308 11.73 17.42 -5.35
N LEU A 309 11.68 16.09 -5.51
CA LEU A 309 10.50 15.38 -5.97
C LEU A 309 9.54 15.13 -4.80
N ARG A 310 8.26 14.94 -5.11
CA ARG A 310 7.21 14.67 -4.11
C ARG A 310 6.71 13.25 -4.25
N PRO A 311 6.64 12.45 -3.16
CA PRO A 311 6.05 11.12 -3.25
C PRO A 311 4.58 11.21 -3.67
N LEU A 312 4.11 10.31 -4.51
CA LEU A 312 2.68 10.22 -4.83
C LEU A 312 1.87 9.88 -3.58
N ARG A 313 2.38 8.94 -2.79
CA ARG A 313 1.84 8.60 -1.47
C ARG A 313 2.87 8.94 -0.40
N VAL A 314 2.50 9.82 0.52
CA VAL A 314 3.33 10.12 1.69
C VAL A 314 3.21 8.97 2.70
N THR A 315 4.35 8.44 3.11
CA THR A 315 4.50 7.41 4.15
C THR A 315 5.44 7.94 5.23
N PHE A 316 5.53 7.25 6.36
CA PHE A 316 6.40 7.68 7.45
C PHE A 316 7.90 7.59 7.13
N TRP A 317 8.29 6.78 6.16
CA TRP A 317 9.69 6.62 5.74
C TRP A 317 10.09 7.48 4.54
N ASN A 318 9.15 8.14 3.86
CA ASN A 318 9.44 9.06 2.76
C ASN A 318 9.10 10.53 3.08
N MET A 319 8.74 10.84 4.33
CA MET A 319 8.55 12.21 4.78
C MET A 319 9.90 12.91 4.87
N SER A 320 10.20 13.81 3.94
CA SER A 320 11.31 14.76 4.10
C SER A 320 10.93 15.79 5.18
N GLY A 321 11.89 16.20 6.03
CA GLY A 321 11.65 17.11 7.15
C GLY A 321 10.99 18.46 6.81
N ASP A 322 10.86 18.81 5.53
CA ASP A 322 10.16 20.01 5.04
C ASP A 322 8.65 19.80 4.83
N ALA A 323 8.11 18.60 5.04
CA ALA A 323 6.68 18.32 4.81
C ALA A 323 5.75 18.96 5.85
N THR A 324 6.30 19.50 6.95
CA THR A 324 5.53 20.22 8.00
C THR A 324 5.17 21.66 7.64
N ALA A 325 5.63 22.19 6.51
CA ALA A 325 5.49 23.60 6.13
C ALA A 325 4.36 23.89 5.13
N ARG A 326 3.39 22.97 4.94
CA ARG A 326 2.24 23.23 4.06
C ARG A 326 0.93 22.81 4.74
N GLU A 327 0.39 23.71 5.53
CA GLU A 327 -1.04 23.86 5.73
C GLU A 327 -1.68 24.58 4.55
#